data_5a44fadff852d03ab3d8bda30aeb6382
#
_entry.id   5a44fadff852d03ab3d8bda30aeb6382
#
_cell.length_a   1.000
_cell.length_b   1.000
_cell.length_c   1.000
_cell.angle_alpha   90.00
_cell.angle_beta   90.00
_cell.angle_gamma   90.00
#
_symmetry.space_group_name_H-M   'P 1'
#
loop_
_entity.id
_entity.type
_entity.pdbx_description
1 polymer ?
#
loop_
_entity_poly.entity_id
_entity_poly.type
_entity_poly.pdbx_seq_one_letter_code
_entity_poly.pdbx_strand_id
1 'polypeptide(L)'
;YFRWDEVAPLLRGMYARQQDGFGQEQPQPATESPTFHSETMAVYPGDKNNLPYDVVVERLHIEEPEPPAPVTEPEKTFEEVLDEHPVSIQVNGQWQTFPNARAAEEAAYGEYKDNLRRTAENFRITDDHLGEGGPKAKFQANITAIKLLKYLEETTGQATPEQQKILSRYVGWGGLADAFDPEKPAWAAEYAQLKELLTRSEYAAARGSTLNAHYTSPTVIKAIYEAVGRMGFETGNILEPSCGVGNFFGMLPEKLRNSRLYGVELDSISGRIAKQLYPKADITVAGFETTDRRDFYDLAVGNVPFGQYQVRDKAYDKLNFSIH
;
A
#
# COMPACT_ATOMS: atom_id res chain seq x y z
N TYR A 1 11.91 -10.50 -9.44
CA TYR A 1 11.34 -11.50 -10.38
C TYR A 1 9.84 -11.35 -10.27
N PHE A 2 9.21 -10.73 -11.28
CA PHE A 2 7.76 -10.67 -11.39
C PHE A 2 7.26 -12.04 -11.83
N ARG A 3 6.21 -12.52 -11.15
CA ARG A 3 5.53 -13.71 -11.64
C ARG A 3 4.53 -13.27 -12.70
N TRP A 4 4.66 -13.84 -13.90
CA TRP A 4 3.82 -13.56 -15.08
C TRP A 4 2.31 -13.67 -14.81
N ASP A 5 1.92 -14.61 -13.97
CA ASP A 5 0.56 -14.86 -13.52
C ASP A 5 -0.07 -13.67 -12.75
N GLU A 6 0.74 -12.75 -12.22
CA GLU A 6 0.26 -11.57 -11.48
C GLU A 6 0.09 -10.32 -12.39
N VAL A 7 0.84 -10.22 -13.48
CA VAL A 7 0.87 -9.05 -14.37
C VAL A 7 0.00 -9.25 -15.63
N ALA A 8 -0.08 -10.46 -16.13
CA ALA A 8 -0.83 -10.80 -17.35
C ALA A 8 -2.33 -10.41 -17.29
N PRO A 9 -3.05 -10.53 -16.15
CA PRO A 9 -4.44 -10.11 -16.05
C PRO A 9 -4.65 -8.61 -16.21
N LEU A 10 -3.70 -7.80 -15.72
CA LEU A 10 -3.77 -6.32 -15.82
C LEU A 10 -3.63 -5.86 -17.27
N LEU A 11 -2.71 -6.49 -18.02
CA LEU A 11 -2.48 -6.16 -19.43
C LEU A 11 -3.62 -6.64 -20.34
N ARG A 12 -4.23 -7.81 -20.05
CA ARG A 12 -5.41 -8.29 -20.80
C ARG A 12 -6.61 -7.37 -20.61
N GLY A 13 -6.81 -6.82 -19.41
CA GLY A 13 -7.86 -5.83 -19.14
C GLY A 13 -7.64 -4.50 -19.88
N MET A 14 -6.39 -4.12 -20.15
CA MET A 14 -6.05 -2.94 -20.97
C MET A 14 -6.26 -3.23 -22.47
N TYR A 15 -5.93 -4.44 -22.93
CA TYR A 15 -6.10 -4.87 -24.33
C TYR A 15 -7.59 -4.99 -24.73
N ALA A 16 -8.42 -5.54 -23.85
CA ALA A 16 -9.87 -5.68 -24.10
C ALA A 16 -10.56 -4.31 -24.24
N ARG A 17 -10.17 -3.33 -23.43
CA ARG A 17 -10.72 -1.96 -23.52
C ARG A 17 -10.28 -1.18 -24.78
N GLN A 18 -9.19 -1.58 -25.43
CA GLN A 18 -8.74 -0.95 -26.70
C GLN A 18 -9.48 -1.50 -27.92
N GLN A 19 -9.99 -2.74 -27.87
CA GLN A 19 -10.75 -3.31 -29.00
C GLN A 19 -12.17 -2.73 -29.12
N ASP A 20 -12.77 -2.26 -28.02
CA ASP A 20 -14.10 -1.65 -28.02
C ASP A 20 -14.14 -0.23 -28.63
N GLY A 21 -13.00 0.36 -28.99
CA GLY A 21 -12.86 1.73 -29.49
C GLY A 21 -12.65 1.91 -31.00
N PHE A 22 -12.47 0.85 -31.78
CA PHE A 22 -12.28 0.95 -33.23
C PHE A 22 -13.53 0.54 -34.00
N GLY A 23 -14.08 1.54 -34.69
CA GLY A 23 -15.27 1.45 -35.49
C GLY A 23 -15.14 0.46 -36.65
N GLN A 24 -16.24 -0.16 -36.86
CA GLN A 24 -16.77 -0.91 -37.98
C GLN A 24 -15.98 -0.80 -39.32
N GLU A 25 -15.26 -1.85 -39.66
CA GLU A 25 -15.19 -2.42 -40.98
C GLU A 25 -15.61 -3.87 -40.91
N GLN A 26 -16.66 -4.23 -41.60
CA GLN A 26 -17.18 -5.60 -41.66
C GLN A 26 -16.21 -6.51 -42.40
N PRO A 27 -15.72 -7.59 -41.81
CA PRO A 27 -15.10 -8.67 -42.57
C PRO A 27 -16.18 -9.56 -43.16
N GLN A 28 -15.96 -9.96 -44.38
CA GLN A 28 -16.76 -10.99 -45.07
C GLN A 28 -16.76 -12.33 -44.31
N PRO A 29 -17.79 -13.16 -44.45
CA PRO A 29 -17.97 -14.35 -43.62
C PRO A 29 -16.91 -15.38 -43.91
N ALA A 30 -16.03 -15.63 -42.95
CA ALA A 30 -15.23 -16.83 -42.92
C ALA A 30 -16.09 -17.99 -42.42
N THR A 31 -16.03 -19.10 -43.14
CA THR A 31 -16.65 -20.36 -42.84
C THR A 31 -16.19 -20.91 -41.49
N GLU A 32 -17.16 -21.27 -40.67
CA GLU A 32 -17.11 -21.99 -39.41
C GLU A 32 -16.33 -21.30 -38.24
N SER A 33 -17.14 -20.75 -37.34
CA SER A 33 -16.69 -20.20 -36.07
C SER A 33 -16.34 -21.32 -35.07
N PRO A 34 -15.20 -21.29 -34.41
CA PRO A 34 -14.92 -22.21 -33.31
C PRO A 34 -15.92 -21.97 -32.17
N THR A 35 -16.41 -23.02 -31.57
CA THR A 35 -17.28 -22.96 -30.40
C THR A 35 -16.44 -22.67 -29.16
N PHE A 36 -16.70 -21.54 -28.48
CA PHE A 36 -16.02 -21.19 -27.27
C PHE A 36 -16.84 -21.63 -26.07
N HIS A 37 -16.23 -22.38 -25.17
CA HIS A 37 -16.76 -22.61 -23.84
C HIS A 37 -15.98 -21.76 -22.84
N SER A 38 -16.65 -20.88 -22.10
CA SER A 38 -16.05 -20.12 -21.02
C SER A 38 -16.28 -20.83 -19.68
N GLU A 39 -15.20 -21.22 -19.03
CA GLU A 39 -15.25 -21.62 -17.61
C GLU A 39 -14.68 -20.46 -16.79
N THR A 40 -15.55 -19.88 -15.96
CA THR A 40 -15.14 -18.84 -15.00
C THR A 40 -14.52 -19.54 -13.78
N MET A 41 -13.22 -19.45 -13.62
CA MET A 41 -12.55 -19.88 -12.39
C MET A 41 -12.24 -18.66 -11.54
N ALA A 42 -12.86 -18.60 -10.36
CA ALA A 42 -12.41 -17.69 -9.32
C ALA A 42 -11.10 -18.22 -8.73
N VAL A 43 -10.00 -17.53 -9.00
CA VAL A 43 -8.73 -17.84 -8.36
C VAL A 43 -8.65 -17.01 -7.07
N TYR A 44 -8.91 -17.68 -5.95
CA TYR A 44 -8.61 -17.09 -4.65
C TYR A 44 -7.09 -17.19 -4.42
N PRO A 45 -6.36 -16.11 -4.16
CA PRO A 45 -5.03 -16.23 -3.57
C PRO A 45 -5.21 -16.98 -2.26
N GLY A 46 -4.37 -17.94 -1.99
CA GLY A 46 -4.53 -19.00 -0.97
C GLY A 46 -4.68 -18.60 0.47
N ASP A 47 -5.32 -17.47 0.77
CA ASP A 47 -5.71 -17.08 2.11
C ASP A 47 -7.16 -16.58 2.13
N LYS A 48 -8.00 -17.28 2.92
CA LYS A 48 -9.43 -17.01 3.08
C LYS A 48 -9.74 -15.70 3.80
N ASN A 49 -8.76 -14.85 4.05
CA ASN A 49 -8.89 -13.61 4.79
C ASN A 49 -8.84 -12.39 3.85
N ASN A 50 -9.95 -12.17 3.10
CA ASN A 50 -10.36 -10.86 2.56
C ASN A 50 -9.24 -9.90 2.11
N LEU A 51 -8.48 -10.26 1.08
CA LEU A 51 -7.93 -9.26 0.19
C LEU A 51 -9.02 -8.90 -0.83
N PRO A 52 -9.31 -7.61 -1.09
CA PRO A 52 -10.47 -7.17 -1.89
C PRO A 52 -10.24 -7.29 -3.40
N TYR A 53 -9.64 -8.36 -3.86
CA TYR A 53 -9.46 -8.61 -5.28
C TYR A 53 -9.91 -10.04 -5.61
N ASP A 54 -11.17 -10.16 -6.01
CA ASP A 54 -11.61 -11.29 -6.82
C ASP A 54 -11.03 -11.08 -8.22
N VAL A 55 -9.90 -11.71 -8.51
CA VAL A 55 -9.40 -11.77 -9.88
C VAL A 55 -10.17 -12.88 -10.58
N VAL A 56 -11.17 -12.51 -11.35
CA VAL A 56 -11.85 -13.42 -12.25
C VAL A 56 -10.95 -13.65 -13.46
N VAL A 57 -10.38 -14.83 -13.57
CA VAL A 57 -9.64 -15.25 -14.78
C VAL A 57 -10.59 -16.08 -15.64
N GLU A 58 -11.05 -15.52 -16.75
CA GLU A 58 -11.70 -16.28 -17.79
C GLU A 58 -10.64 -17.10 -18.56
N ARG A 59 -10.65 -18.41 -18.39
CA ARG A 59 -9.94 -19.33 -19.30
C ARG A 59 -10.84 -19.60 -20.48
N LEU A 60 -10.47 -19.09 -21.64
CA LEU A 60 -11.05 -19.54 -22.89
C LEU A 60 -10.47 -20.92 -23.21
N HIS A 61 -11.33 -21.95 -23.15
CA HIS A 61 -11.01 -23.24 -23.75
C HIS A 61 -11.28 -23.13 -25.25
N ILE A 62 -10.22 -23.16 -26.03
CA ILE A 62 -10.30 -23.33 -27.48
C ILE A 62 -10.22 -24.84 -27.71
N GLU A 63 -11.33 -25.46 -28.18
CA GLU A 63 -11.23 -26.80 -28.72
C GLU A 63 -10.33 -26.75 -29.96
N GLU A 64 -9.17 -27.40 -29.86
CA GLU A 64 -8.25 -27.51 -30.99
C GLU A 64 -8.90 -28.31 -32.11
N PRO A 65 -8.87 -27.82 -33.37
CA PRO A 65 -9.19 -28.68 -34.53
C PRO A 65 -8.15 -29.81 -34.61
N GLU A 66 -8.59 -31.00 -35.01
CA GLU A 66 -7.70 -32.16 -35.17
C GLU A 66 -6.39 -31.78 -35.88
N PRO A 67 -5.23 -32.23 -35.36
CA PRO A 67 -3.94 -31.73 -35.81
C PRO A 67 -3.70 -32.09 -37.28
N PRO A 68 -3.25 -31.12 -38.11
CA PRO A 68 -2.64 -31.48 -39.39
C PRO A 68 -1.37 -32.30 -39.14
N ALA A 69 -1.04 -33.21 -40.04
CA ALA A 69 0.09 -34.12 -39.96
C ALA A 69 1.41 -33.43 -39.51
N PRO A 70 2.31 -34.14 -38.83
CA PRO A 70 3.37 -33.54 -38.02
C PRO A 70 4.34 -32.67 -38.83
N VAL A 71 4.34 -31.38 -38.56
CA VAL A 71 5.40 -30.48 -38.97
C VAL A 71 6.52 -30.64 -37.95
N THR A 72 7.70 -31.04 -38.37
CA THR A 72 8.85 -31.40 -37.57
C THR A 72 9.70 -30.20 -37.10
N GLU A 73 9.10 -29.10 -36.74
CA GLU A 73 9.79 -28.02 -35.99
C GLU A 73 9.36 -28.10 -34.54
N PRO A 74 10.27 -28.00 -33.57
CA PRO A 74 9.93 -27.99 -32.18
C PRO A 74 9.01 -26.76 -31.93
N GLU A 75 7.81 -27.02 -31.35
CA GLU A 75 6.90 -25.94 -30.94
C GLU A 75 7.66 -25.01 -29.97
N LYS A 76 7.81 -23.75 -30.37
CA LYS A 76 8.39 -22.72 -29.51
C LYS A 76 7.51 -22.55 -28.28
N THR A 77 8.14 -22.45 -27.13
CA THR A 77 7.41 -22.12 -25.89
C THR A 77 6.79 -20.73 -26.00
N PHE A 78 5.71 -20.49 -25.25
CA PHE A 78 5.04 -19.19 -25.21
C PHE A 78 6.04 -18.05 -24.85
N GLU A 79 7.01 -18.33 -24.00
CA GLU A 79 8.06 -17.37 -23.63
C GLU A 79 9.00 -17.05 -24.80
N GLU A 80 9.34 -18.03 -25.64
CA GLU A 80 10.18 -17.81 -26.83
C GLU A 80 9.45 -16.95 -27.88
N VAL A 81 8.13 -17.15 -28.04
CA VAL A 81 7.31 -16.35 -28.97
C VAL A 81 7.16 -14.89 -28.49
N LEU A 82 7.10 -14.66 -27.18
CA LEU A 82 6.98 -13.31 -26.59
C LEU A 82 8.23 -12.44 -26.84
N ASP A 83 9.38 -13.06 -27.03
CA ASP A 83 10.66 -12.35 -27.20
C ASP A 83 11.02 -12.10 -28.70
N GLU A 84 10.26 -12.67 -29.65
CA GLU A 84 10.68 -12.68 -31.06
C GLU A 84 10.08 -11.56 -31.95
N HIS A 85 8.94 -10.95 -31.54
CA HIS A 85 8.24 -10.01 -32.44
C HIS A 85 8.11 -8.63 -31.82
N PRO A 86 8.35 -7.57 -32.61
CA PRO A 86 8.08 -6.21 -32.19
C PRO A 86 6.58 -5.99 -31.87
N VAL A 87 6.32 -5.35 -30.75
CA VAL A 87 4.97 -5.02 -30.29
C VAL A 87 4.80 -3.52 -30.16
N SER A 88 3.73 -2.97 -30.69
CA SER A 88 3.39 -1.56 -30.55
C SER A 88 2.27 -1.39 -29.53
N ILE A 89 2.52 -0.54 -28.54
CA ILE A 89 1.53 -0.16 -27.52
C ILE A 89 1.53 1.37 -27.34
N GLN A 90 0.47 1.90 -26.74
CA GLN A 90 0.46 3.29 -26.31
C GLN A 90 1.09 3.43 -24.93
N VAL A 91 2.09 4.30 -24.81
CA VAL A 91 2.73 4.71 -23.56
C VAL A 91 2.66 6.23 -23.48
N ASN A 92 2.10 6.78 -22.41
CA ASN A 92 1.84 8.21 -22.24
C ASN A 92 1.03 8.83 -23.41
N GLY A 93 0.08 8.08 -23.96
CA GLY A 93 -0.78 8.49 -25.07
C GLY A 93 -0.10 8.50 -26.45
N GLN A 94 1.13 8.03 -26.57
CA GLN A 94 1.89 7.94 -27.82
C GLN A 94 2.15 6.47 -28.19
N TRP A 95 1.98 6.13 -29.48
CA TRP A 95 2.34 4.81 -29.98
C TRP A 95 3.86 4.65 -29.98
N GLN A 96 4.33 3.59 -29.32
CA GLN A 96 5.74 3.21 -29.29
C GLN A 96 5.88 1.74 -29.67
N THR A 97 6.91 1.43 -30.44
CA THR A 97 7.24 0.07 -30.85
C THR A 97 8.37 -0.47 -30.00
N PHE A 98 8.16 -1.59 -29.36
CA PHE A 98 9.12 -2.30 -28.53
C PHE A 98 9.65 -3.53 -29.28
N PRO A 99 10.89 -3.97 -28.99
CA PRO A 99 11.50 -5.11 -29.69
C PRO A 99 10.74 -6.43 -29.44
N ASN A 100 10.02 -6.53 -28.34
CA ASN A 100 9.24 -7.72 -27.98
C ASN A 100 8.14 -7.36 -26.98
N ALA A 101 7.27 -8.33 -26.67
CA ALA A 101 6.16 -8.15 -25.73
C ALA A 101 6.62 -7.87 -24.30
N ARG A 102 7.71 -8.47 -23.84
CA ARG A 102 8.28 -8.23 -22.50
C ARG A 102 8.68 -6.77 -22.31
N ALA A 103 9.39 -6.19 -23.28
CA ALA A 103 9.77 -4.78 -23.22
C ALA A 103 8.56 -3.83 -23.27
N ALA A 104 7.53 -4.20 -24.02
CA ALA A 104 6.26 -3.45 -24.06
C ALA A 104 5.54 -3.48 -22.71
N GLU A 105 5.53 -4.64 -22.04
CA GLU A 105 4.94 -4.81 -20.71
C GLU A 105 5.67 -4.02 -19.64
N GLU A 106 6.98 -4.06 -19.62
CA GLU A 106 7.79 -3.26 -18.68
C GLU A 106 7.49 -1.77 -18.82
N ALA A 107 7.34 -1.28 -20.07
CA ALA A 107 7.00 0.11 -20.34
C ALA A 107 5.58 0.46 -19.87
N ALA A 108 4.59 -0.39 -20.16
CA ALA A 108 3.20 -0.22 -19.71
C ALA A 108 3.08 -0.23 -18.19
N TYR A 109 3.81 -1.14 -17.54
CA TYR A 109 3.84 -1.23 -16.08
C TYR A 109 4.55 -0.02 -15.45
N GLY A 110 5.61 0.47 -16.08
CA GLY A 110 6.26 1.73 -15.70
C GLY A 110 5.30 2.91 -15.74
N GLU A 111 4.58 3.09 -16.84
CA GLU A 111 3.54 4.13 -16.98
C GLU A 111 2.44 4.01 -15.92
N TYR A 112 1.96 2.80 -15.64
CA TYR A 112 0.97 2.54 -14.60
C TYR A 112 1.46 3.00 -13.22
N LYS A 113 2.69 2.65 -12.84
CA LYS A 113 3.28 3.09 -11.57
C LYS A 113 3.42 4.61 -11.47
N ASP A 114 3.87 5.24 -12.55
CA ASP A 114 4.04 6.69 -12.59
C ASP A 114 2.69 7.41 -12.53
N ASN A 115 1.67 6.85 -13.16
CA ASN A 115 0.31 7.38 -13.08
C ASN A 115 -0.26 7.26 -11.67
N LEU A 116 -0.09 6.11 -11.00
CA LEU A 116 -0.48 5.93 -9.60
C LEU A 116 0.18 6.99 -8.70
N ARG A 117 1.49 7.21 -8.83
CA ARG A 117 2.22 8.21 -8.03
C ARG A 117 1.70 9.61 -8.30
N ARG A 118 1.46 9.97 -9.56
CA ARG A 118 0.98 11.30 -9.97
C ARG A 118 -0.44 11.60 -9.49
N THR A 119 -1.31 10.60 -9.47
CA THR A 119 -2.73 10.74 -9.12
C THR A 119 -3.03 10.39 -7.66
N ALA A 120 -2.03 9.95 -6.91
CA ALA A 120 -2.21 9.58 -5.51
C ALA A 120 -2.68 10.75 -4.65
N GLU A 121 -3.69 10.48 -3.83
CA GLU A 121 -4.28 11.45 -2.90
C GLU A 121 -4.06 11.02 -1.44
N ASN A 122 -4.01 12.01 -0.56
CA ASN A 122 -3.96 11.73 0.87
C ASN A 122 -5.26 11.05 1.31
N PHE A 123 -5.12 9.98 2.08
CA PHE A 123 -6.24 9.24 2.63
C PHE A 123 -7.07 10.10 3.59
N ARG A 124 -8.39 9.91 3.56
CA ARG A 124 -9.33 10.58 4.47
C ARG A 124 -9.95 9.56 5.40
N ILE A 125 -9.77 9.74 6.70
CA ILE A 125 -10.43 8.93 7.73
C ILE A 125 -11.86 9.44 7.88
N THR A 126 -12.82 8.57 7.56
CA THR A 126 -14.25 8.82 7.71
C THR A 126 -14.90 7.85 8.69
N ASP A 127 -14.14 6.86 9.17
CA ASP A 127 -14.59 5.84 10.11
C ASP A 127 -14.25 6.28 11.54
N ASP A 128 -15.27 6.59 12.33
CA ASP A 128 -15.11 7.01 13.73
C ASP A 128 -14.77 5.82 14.66
N HIS A 129 -14.87 4.58 14.17
CA HIS A 129 -14.57 3.34 14.87
C HIS A 129 -13.20 2.78 14.51
N LEU A 130 -12.36 3.57 13.84
CA LEU A 130 -11.03 3.15 13.44
C LEU A 130 -10.21 2.71 14.66
N GLY A 131 -9.66 1.49 14.58
CA GLY A 131 -8.86 0.91 15.66
C GLY A 131 -9.66 0.26 16.80
N GLU A 132 -10.99 0.19 16.71
CA GLU A 132 -11.81 -0.58 17.63
C GLU A 132 -11.65 -2.08 17.39
N GLY A 133 -11.91 -2.87 18.44
CA GLY A 133 -11.87 -4.32 18.39
C GLY A 133 -10.98 -4.95 19.47
N GLY A 134 -11.14 -6.24 19.63
CA GLY A 134 -10.34 -7.02 20.58
C GLY A 134 -8.90 -7.23 20.10
N PRO A 135 -7.98 -7.70 21.00
CA PRO A 135 -6.56 -7.85 20.69
C PRO A 135 -6.26 -8.70 19.46
N LYS A 136 -6.97 -9.80 19.25
CA LYS A 136 -6.79 -10.67 18.07
C LYS A 136 -7.20 -9.97 16.77
N ALA A 137 -8.29 -9.19 16.77
CA ALA A 137 -8.72 -8.43 15.61
C ALA A 137 -7.72 -7.33 15.24
N LYS A 138 -7.18 -6.61 16.24
CA LYS A 138 -6.12 -5.62 16.06
C LYS A 138 -4.84 -6.25 15.50
N PHE A 139 -4.45 -7.39 16.04
CA PHE A 139 -3.32 -8.15 15.53
C PHE A 139 -3.50 -8.49 14.04
N GLN A 140 -4.65 -9.06 13.68
CA GLN A 140 -4.93 -9.45 12.31
C GLN A 140 -4.95 -8.25 11.35
N ALA A 141 -5.50 -7.11 11.78
CA ALA A 141 -5.47 -5.87 11.01
C ALA A 141 -4.03 -5.39 10.76
N ASN A 142 -3.17 -5.43 11.78
CA ASN A 142 -1.75 -5.10 11.65
C ASN A 142 -1.03 -6.02 10.66
N ILE A 143 -1.24 -7.34 10.77
CA ILE A 143 -0.61 -8.31 9.86
C ILE A 143 -1.04 -8.07 8.41
N THR A 144 -2.33 -7.83 8.18
CA THR A 144 -2.85 -7.55 6.84
C THR A 144 -2.24 -6.29 6.26
N ALA A 145 -2.16 -5.22 7.04
CA ALA A 145 -1.55 -3.96 6.62
C ALA A 145 -0.05 -4.13 6.31
N ILE A 146 0.70 -4.87 7.13
CA ILE A 146 2.13 -5.10 6.91
C ILE A 146 2.39 -5.94 5.66
N LYS A 147 1.60 -7.01 5.45
CA LYS A 147 1.71 -7.82 4.22
C LYS A 147 1.46 -6.97 2.99
N LEU A 148 0.42 -6.14 3.02
CA LEU A 148 0.13 -5.22 1.93
C LEU A 148 1.24 -4.18 1.73
N LEU A 149 1.77 -3.60 2.80
CA LEU A 149 2.88 -2.65 2.72
C LEU A 149 4.09 -3.26 1.99
N LYS A 150 4.52 -4.47 2.41
CA LYS A 150 5.65 -5.17 1.78
C LYS A 150 5.38 -5.48 0.31
N TYR A 151 4.17 -5.94 -0.01
CA TYR A 151 3.76 -6.15 -1.40
C TYR A 151 3.84 -4.87 -2.23
N LEU A 152 3.36 -3.73 -1.71
CA LEU A 152 3.43 -2.45 -2.41
C LEU A 152 4.87 -1.98 -2.63
N GLU A 153 5.75 -2.18 -1.66
CA GLU A 153 7.17 -1.82 -1.76
C GLU A 153 7.90 -2.65 -2.82
N GLU A 154 7.53 -3.92 -2.96
CA GLU A 154 8.10 -4.83 -3.96
C GLU A 154 7.51 -4.60 -5.37
N THR A 155 6.34 -4.02 -5.49
CA THR A 155 5.59 -3.90 -6.74
C THR A 155 5.40 -2.45 -7.18
N THR A 156 4.24 -1.87 -6.94
CA THR A 156 3.83 -0.55 -7.45
C THR A 156 4.51 0.62 -6.77
N GLY A 157 4.92 0.44 -5.50
CA GLY A 157 5.48 1.51 -4.66
C GLY A 157 4.47 2.56 -4.19
N GLN A 158 3.20 2.49 -4.62
CA GLN A 158 2.12 3.42 -4.22
C GLN A 158 0.80 2.68 -4.06
N ALA A 159 0.10 2.95 -2.96
CA ALA A 159 -1.21 2.38 -2.65
C ALA A 159 -2.33 3.04 -3.45
N THR A 160 -3.28 2.21 -3.93
CA THR A 160 -4.57 2.68 -4.44
C THR A 160 -5.48 3.12 -3.28
N PRO A 161 -6.60 3.85 -3.54
CA PRO A 161 -7.54 4.24 -2.49
C PRO A 161 -8.09 3.05 -1.68
N GLU A 162 -8.33 1.90 -2.33
CA GLU A 162 -8.80 0.67 -1.68
C GLU A 162 -7.72 0.09 -0.77
N GLN A 163 -6.49 0.09 -1.22
CA GLN A 163 -5.34 -0.37 -0.44
C GLN A 163 -5.04 0.57 0.74
N GLN A 164 -5.23 1.88 0.57
CA GLN A 164 -5.14 2.84 1.67
C GLN A 164 -6.17 2.53 2.78
N LYS A 165 -7.41 2.10 2.44
CA LYS A 165 -8.39 1.65 3.44
C LYS A 165 -7.92 0.46 4.26
N ILE A 166 -7.15 -0.46 3.66
CA ILE A 166 -6.56 -1.60 4.37
C ILE A 166 -5.42 -1.13 5.28
N LEU A 167 -4.51 -0.32 4.73
CA LEU A 167 -3.37 0.23 5.48
C LEU A 167 -3.81 1.07 6.67
N SER A 168 -4.90 1.85 6.55
CA SER A 168 -5.41 2.70 7.62
C SER A 168 -5.91 1.91 8.84
N ARG A 169 -6.13 0.60 8.72
CA ARG A 169 -6.51 -0.27 9.83
C ARG A 169 -5.33 -0.72 10.70
N TYR A 170 -4.11 -0.35 10.35
CA TYR A 170 -2.97 -0.59 11.21
C TYR A 170 -3.07 0.28 12.46
N VAL A 171 -2.97 -0.35 13.62
CA VAL A 171 -3.16 0.31 14.93
C VAL A 171 -1.93 0.20 15.84
N GLY A 172 -0.80 -0.25 15.32
CA GLY A 172 0.41 -0.47 16.11
C GLY A 172 0.28 -1.64 17.10
N TRP A 173 1.21 -1.72 18.02
CA TRP A 173 1.36 -2.88 18.90
C TRP A 173 0.96 -2.57 20.34
N GLY A 174 0.46 -1.39 20.65
CA GLY A 174 0.00 -1.01 21.99
C GLY A 174 -1.04 -1.99 22.53
N GLY A 175 -0.76 -2.57 23.72
CA GLY A 175 -1.62 -3.56 24.34
C GLY A 175 -1.58 -4.96 23.71
N LEU A 176 -0.64 -5.25 22.79
CA LEU A 176 -0.47 -6.55 22.15
C LEU A 176 0.80 -7.29 22.59
N ALA A 177 1.29 -7.02 23.80
CA ALA A 177 2.52 -7.63 24.33
C ALA A 177 2.50 -9.16 24.31
N ASP A 178 1.34 -9.78 24.54
CA ASP A 178 1.17 -11.23 24.55
C ASP A 178 1.49 -11.89 23.18
N ALA A 179 1.33 -11.15 22.07
CA ALA A 179 1.70 -11.65 20.74
C ALA A 179 3.22 -11.81 20.55
N PHE A 180 4.02 -11.18 21.40
CA PHE A 180 5.49 -11.21 21.37
C PHE A 180 6.08 -12.13 22.47
N ASP A 181 5.24 -12.81 23.25
CA ASP A 181 5.65 -13.68 24.33
C ASP A 181 5.57 -15.15 23.90
N PRO A 182 6.72 -15.87 23.79
CA PRO A 182 6.73 -17.28 23.42
C PRO A 182 6.05 -18.19 24.44
N GLU A 183 5.90 -17.73 25.70
CA GLU A 183 5.31 -18.50 26.79
C GLU A 183 3.77 -18.38 26.85
N LYS A 184 3.15 -17.74 25.86
CA LYS A 184 1.70 -17.56 25.77
C LYS A 184 1.06 -18.53 24.76
N PRO A 185 0.56 -19.71 25.19
CA PRO A 185 0.01 -20.71 24.26
C PRO A 185 -1.13 -20.18 23.40
N ALA A 186 -1.97 -19.28 23.95
CA ALA A 186 -3.09 -18.65 23.23
C ALA A 186 -2.64 -17.73 22.08
N TRP A 187 -1.35 -17.38 22.00
CA TRP A 187 -0.75 -16.51 21.00
C TRP A 187 0.37 -17.18 20.20
N ALA A 188 0.55 -18.49 20.34
CA ALA A 188 1.66 -19.21 19.70
C ALA A 188 1.66 -19.08 18.16
N ALA A 189 0.49 -19.11 17.51
CA ALA A 189 0.36 -18.96 16.08
C ALA A 189 0.74 -17.54 15.63
N GLU A 190 0.26 -16.53 16.35
CA GLU A 190 0.56 -15.13 16.07
C GLU A 190 2.04 -14.81 16.31
N TYR A 191 2.63 -15.35 17.37
CA TYR A 191 4.06 -15.24 17.63
C TYR A 191 4.89 -15.79 16.48
N ALA A 192 4.55 -17.00 15.98
CA ALA A 192 5.23 -17.60 14.82
C ALA A 192 5.07 -16.72 13.58
N GLN A 193 3.87 -16.21 13.31
CA GLN A 193 3.59 -15.34 12.17
C GLN A 193 4.39 -14.04 12.22
N LEU A 194 4.58 -13.42 13.40
CA LEU A 194 5.42 -12.24 13.56
C LEU A 194 6.87 -12.52 13.22
N LYS A 195 7.40 -13.66 13.67
CA LYS A 195 8.79 -14.08 13.39
C LYS A 195 9.04 -14.32 11.92
N GLU A 196 8.06 -14.81 11.18
CA GLU A 196 8.15 -15.03 9.74
C GLU A 196 8.02 -13.71 8.96
N LEU A 197 7.06 -12.87 9.34
CA LEU A 197 6.71 -11.67 8.58
C LEU A 197 7.69 -10.52 8.78
N LEU A 198 8.19 -10.33 10.01
CA LEU A 198 9.00 -9.16 10.36
C LEU A 198 10.50 -9.47 10.28
N THR A 199 11.25 -8.51 9.76
CA THR A 199 12.70 -8.52 9.91
C THR A 199 13.10 -8.44 11.38
N ARG A 200 14.34 -8.78 11.71
CA ARG A 200 14.83 -8.71 13.08
C ARG A 200 14.69 -7.32 13.70
N SER A 201 14.93 -6.28 12.91
CA SER A 201 14.81 -4.87 13.36
C SER A 201 13.35 -4.47 13.53
N GLU A 202 12.47 -4.79 12.58
CA GLU A 202 11.04 -4.54 12.68
C GLU A 202 10.43 -5.25 13.88
N TYR A 203 10.80 -6.52 14.12
CA TYR A 203 10.33 -7.28 15.29
C TYR A 203 10.77 -6.62 16.60
N ALA A 204 12.03 -6.19 16.70
CA ALA A 204 12.55 -5.54 17.90
C ALA A 204 11.83 -4.20 18.16
N ALA A 205 11.62 -3.39 17.14
CA ALA A 205 10.87 -2.13 17.22
C ALA A 205 9.42 -2.37 17.62
N ALA A 206 8.73 -3.29 16.97
CA ALA A 206 7.34 -3.66 17.26
C ALA A 206 7.18 -4.14 18.71
N ARG A 207 8.06 -5.03 19.18
CA ARG A 207 8.05 -5.50 20.57
C ARG A 207 8.31 -4.36 21.56
N GLY A 208 9.25 -3.48 21.25
CA GLY A 208 9.56 -2.31 22.10
C GLY A 208 8.40 -1.32 22.22
N SER A 209 7.55 -1.23 21.18
CA SER A 209 6.43 -0.30 21.14
C SER A 209 5.15 -0.78 21.83
N THR A 210 5.10 -2.03 22.32
CA THR A 210 3.89 -2.62 22.92
C THR A 210 3.36 -1.88 24.16
N LEU A 211 4.21 -1.11 24.84
CA LEU A 211 3.84 -0.32 26.01
C LEU A 211 3.46 1.13 25.67
N ASN A 212 3.94 1.65 24.54
CA ASN A 212 3.93 3.09 24.27
C ASN A 212 3.16 3.49 23.00
N ALA A 213 2.93 2.57 22.06
CA ALA A 213 2.27 2.88 20.80
C ALA A 213 0.74 2.88 20.97
N HIS A 214 0.19 4.01 21.39
CA HIS A 214 -1.25 4.22 21.51
C HIS A 214 -1.70 5.24 20.47
N TYR A 215 -2.56 4.81 19.55
CA TYR A 215 -3.11 5.70 18.54
C TYR A 215 -4.24 6.54 19.12
N THR A 216 -4.21 7.83 18.80
CA THR A 216 -5.19 8.81 19.28
C THR A 216 -6.55 8.54 18.65
N SER A 217 -7.59 8.50 19.47
CA SER A 217 -8.95 8.24 18.99
C SER A 217 -9.47 9.38 18.11
N PRO A 218 -10.36 9.09 17.14
CA PRO A 218 -10.98 10.10 16.30
C PRO A 218 -11.64 11.24 17.07
N THR A 219 -12.30 10.93 18.16
CA THR A 219 -12.97 11.93 19.04
C THR A 219 -11.98 12.96 19.58
N VAL A 220 -10.82 12.51 20.06
CA VAL A 220 -9.78 13.40 20.59
C VAL A 220 -9.17 14.25 19.48
N ILE A 221 -8.87 13.66 18.32
CA ILE A 221 -8.33 14.40 17.17
C ILE A 221 -9.31 15.50 16.72
N LYS A 222 -10.61 15.20 16.63
CA LYS A 222 -11.65 16.18 16.29
C LYS A 222 -11.65 17.35 17.28
N ALA A 223 -11.62 17.06 18.58
CA ALA A 223 -11.59 18.10 19.62
C ALA A 223 -10.34 18.98 19.54
N ILE A 224 -9.17 18.40 19.25
CA ILE A 224 -7.93 19.15 19.05
C ILE A 224 -8.08 20.10 17.86
N TYR A 225 -8.59 19.63 16.72
CA TYR A 225 -8.78 20.49 15.54
C TYR A 225 -9.85 21.57 15.75
N GLU A 226 -10.87 21.33 16.56
CA GLU A 226 -11.80 22.37 16.98
C GLU A 226 -11.08 23.46 17.76
N ALA A 227 -10.22 23.09 18.72
CA ALA A 227 -9.43 24.04 19.48
C ALA A 227 -8.48 24.85 18.57
N VAL A 228 -7.76 24.19 17.65
CA VAL A 228 -6.92 24.82 16.63
C VAL A 228 -7.71 25.86 15.82
N GLY A 229 -8.94 25.48 15.41
CA GLY A 229 -9.81 26.39 14.68
C GLY A 229 -10.29 27.60 15.50
N ARG A 230 -10.53 27.42 16.80
CA ARG A 230 -10.88 28.54 17.71
C ARG A 230 -9.71 29.48 17.97
N MET A 231 -8.48 28.96 17.89
CA MET A 231 -7.26 29.79 17.95
C MET A 231 -6.99 30.59 16.66
N GLY A 232 -7.82 30.40 15.61
CA GLY A 232 -7.72 31.18 14.36
C GLY A 232 -6.73 30.63 13.34
N PHE A 233 -6.22 29.41 13.51
CA PHE A 233 -5.35 28.81 12.51
C PHE A 233 -6.14 28.41 11.25
N GLU A 234 -5.70 28.87 10.08
CA GLU A 234 -6.38 28.65 8.80
C GLU A 234 -5.55 27.81 7.82
N THR A 235 -4.25 28.11 7.69
CA THR A 235 -3.34 27.39 6.79
C THR A 235 -1.89 27.60 7.17
N GLY A 236 -1.01 26.68 6.80
CA GLY A 236 0.43 26.79 7.07
C GLY A 236 1.13 25.43 6.97
N ASN A 237 2.34 25.38 7.50
CA ASN A 237 3.12 24.16 7.65
C ASN A 237 2.73 23.47 8.96
N ILE A 238 2.10 22.31 8.88
CA ILE A 238 1.64 21.53 10.04
C ILE A 238 2.62 20.37 10.29
N LEU A 239 3.17 20.30 11.50
CA LEU A 239 4.03 19.21 11.95
C LEU A 239 3.26 18.25 12.87
N GLU A 240 3.40 16.95 12.63
CA GLU A 240 3.11 15.89 13.58
C GLU A 240 4.42 15.17 13.95
N PRO A 241 5.01 15.43 15.13
CA PRO A 241 6.38 15.00 15.46
C PRO A 241 6.50 13.52 15.85
N SER A 242 5.39 12.81 16.01
CA SER A 242 5.29 11.36 16.25
C SER A 242 4.03 10.85 15.58
N CYS A 243 4.06 10.85 14.23
CA CYS A 243 2.80 10.77 13.47
C CYS A 243 2.18 9.37 13.46
N GLY A 244 2.88 8.33 13.86
CA GLY A 244 2.37 6.96 13.69
C GLY A 244 2.06 6.69 12.24
N VAL A 245 0.81 6.26 11.98
CA VAL A 245 0.29 6.15 10.61
C VAL A 245 -0.38 7.43 10.10
N GLY A 246 -0.31 8.55 10.83
CA GLY A 246 -0.80 9.86 10.39
C GLY A 246 -2.30 10.07 10.60
N ASN A 247 -2.87 9.61 11.70
CA ASN A 247 -4.30 9.78 11.96
C ASN A 247 -4.74 11.26 12.01
N PHE A 248 -3.89 12.16 12.48
CA PHE A 248 -4.15 13.59 12.42
C PHE A 248 -4.25 14.10 10.98
N PHE A 249 -3.39 13.63 10.08
CA PHE A 249 -3.47 13.99 8.66
C PHE A 249 -4.76 13.47 8.01
N GLY A 250 -5.14 12.23 8.32
CA GLY A 250 -6.37 11.64 7.80
C GLY A 250 -7.64 12.33 8.24
N MET A 251 -7.62 12.95 9.41
CA MET A 251 -8.73 13.69 10.00
C MET A 251 -8.62 15.21 9.85
N LEU A 252 -7.66 15.69 9.06
CA LEU A 252 -7.47 17.12 8.82
C LEU A 252 -8.79 17.77 8.36
N PRO A 253 -9.27 18.85 9.04
CA PRO A 253 -10.48 19.55 8.63
C PRO A 253 -10.38 20.14 7.22
N GLU A 254 -11.50 20.22 6.52
CA GLU A 254 -11.57 20.74 5.15
C GLU A 254 -10.92 22.12 5.01
N LYS A 255 -11.16 23.02 5.96
CA LYS A 255 -10.61 24.36 5.98
C LYS A 255 -9.08 24.42 6.04
N LEU A 256 -8.42 23.34 6.51
CA LEU A 256 -6.97 23.23 6.63
C LEU A 256 -6.33 22.48 5.45
N ARG A 257 -7.07 22.06 4.44
CA ARG A 257 -6.60 21.23 3.32
C ARG A 257 -5.47 21.84 2.49
N ASN A 258 -5.36 23.16 2.48
CA ASN A 258 -4.30 23.87 1.78
C ASN A 258 -2.99 23.92 2.58
N SER A 259 -2.97 23.40 3.78
CA SER A 259 -1.77 23.29 4.61
C SER A 259 -0.83 22.23 4.07
N ARG A 260 0.48 22.46 4.27
CA ARG A 260 1.52 21.46 4.00
C ARG A 260 1.71 20.59 5.23
N LEU A 261 1.75 19.27 5.03
CA LEU A 261 1.83 18.29 6.12
C LEU A 261 3.24 17.74 6.22
N TYR A 262 3.76 17.72 7.43
CA TYR A 262 5.07 17.20 7.78
C TYR A 262 4.93 16.21 8.93
N GLY A 263 5.37 14.98 8.73
CA GLY A 263 5.34 13.93 9.73
C GLY A 263 6.73 13.42 10.06
N VAL A 264 6.97 13.11 11.31
CA VAL A 264 8.16 12.38 11.74
C VAL A 264 7.70 11.15 12.50
N GLU A 265 8.27 9.98 12.17
CA GLU A 265 7.92 8.72 12.82
C GLU A 265 9.16 7.83 12.98
N LEU A 266 9.40 7.39 14.21
CA LEU A 266 10.54 6.54 14.55
C LEU A 266 10.33 5.09 14.11
N ASP A 267 9.10 4.57 14.30
CA ASP A 267 8.78 3.20 13.89
C ASP A 267 8.71 3.08 12.38
N SER A 268 9.58 2.23 11.83
CA SER A 268 9.72 2.12 10.38
C SER A 268 8.47 1.59 9.69
N ILE A 269 7.69 0.70 10.31
CA ILE A 269 6.47 0.16 9.74
C ILE A 269 5.40 1.25 9.69
N SER A 270 5.14 1.91 10.82
CA SER A 270 4.17 3.01 10.92
C SER A 270 4.48 4.13 9.94
N GLY A 271 5.74 4.57 9.87
CA GLY A 271 6.15 5.65 8.98
C GLY A 271 6.05 5.29 7.50
N ARG A 272 6.37 4.05 7.11
CA ARG A 272 6.19 3.57 5.72
C ARG A 272 4.71 3.46 5.35
N ILE A 273 3.85 3.00 6.28
CA ILE A 273 2.40 3.00 6.09
C ILE A 273 1.90 4.44 5.93
N ALA A 274 2.36 5.38 6.76
CA ALA A 274 1.99 6.78 6.66
C ALA A 274 2.34 7.38 5.29
N LYS A 275 3.50 7.05 4.72
CA LYS A 275 3.87 7.47 3.35
C LYS A 275 2.91 6.95 2.28
N GLN A 276 2.38 5.75 2.44
CA GLN A 276 1.37 5.19 1.53
C GLN A 276 0.00 5.85 1.70
N LEU A 277 -0.35 6.21 2.92
CA LEU A 277 -1.62 6.88 3.24
C LEU A 277 -1.62 8.37 2.83
N TYR A 278 -0.47 9.03 2.97
CA TYR A 278 -0.36 10.49 2.75
C TYR A 278 0.76 10.83 1.77
N PRO A 279 0.62 10.45 0.49
CA PRO A 279 1.65 10.66 -0.53
C PRO A 279 1.97 12.14 -0.79
N LYS A 280 1.09 13.07 -0.40
CA LYS A 280 1.31 14.52 -0.52
C LYS A 280 1.91 15.15 0.75
N ALA A 281 2.17 14.37 1.80
CA ALA A 281 2.85 14.82 3.01
C ALA A 281 4.34 14.50 2.94
N ASP A 282 5.14 15.36 3.57
CA ASP A 282 6.59 15.12 3.77
C ASP A 282 6.77 14.31 5.06
N ILE A 283 6.94 12.98 4.93
CA ILE A 283 7.07 12.08 6.08
C ILE A 283 8.49 11.57 6.19
N THR A 284 9.15 11.88 7.29
CA THR A 284 10.48 11.40 7.65
C THR A 284 10.37 10.20 8.59
N VAL A 285 10.98 9.08 8.21
CA VAL A 285 11.05 7.88 9.04
C VAL A 285 12.37 7.88 9.80
N ALA A 286 12.39 8.54 10.94
CA ALA A 286 13.56 8.73 11.79
C ALA A 286 13.14 9.25 13.18
N GLY A 287 14.08 9.33 14.11
CA GLY A 287 13.83 10.01 15.38
C GLY A 287 13.66 11.53 15.18
N PHE A 288 12.81 12.14 15.98
CA PHE A 288 12.54 13.59 15.89
C PHE A 288 13.80 14.44 16.11
N GLU A 289 14.75 13.98 16.90
CA GLU A 289 16.05 14.61 17.15
C GLU A 289 16.92 14.75 15.90
N THR A 290 16.58 14.08 14.81
CA THR A 290 17.30 14.21 13.53
C THR A 290 16.81 15.39 12.69
N THR A 291 15.72 16.04 13.09
CA THR A 291 15.14 17.19 12.40
C THR A 291 15.80 18.50 12.90
N ASP A 292 16.04 19.45 11.98
CA ASP A 292 16.71 20.72 12.28
C ASP A 292 15.96 21.96 11.78
N ARG A 293 14.72 21.80 11.30
CA ARG A 293 13.90 22.91 10.78
C ARG A 293 13.47 23.83 11.92
N ARG A 294 14.01 25.04 11.95
CA ARG A 294 13.69 26.08 12.94
C ARG A 294 12.80 27.14 12.31
N ASP A 295 11.84 27.65 13.08
CA ASP A 295 10.90 28.70 12.65
C ASP A 295 10.19 28.41 11.33
N PHE A 296 9.91 27.11 11.10
CA PHE A 296 9.39 26.60 9.84
C PHE A 296 7.93 26.16 9.94
N TYR A 297 7.52 25.68 11.10
CA TYR A 297 6.17 25.14 11.30
C TYR A 297 5.27 26.19 11.95
N ASP A 298 4.07 26.38 11.37
CA ASP A 298 3.05 27.29 11.88
C ASP A 298 2.17 26.61 12.93
N LEU A 299 2.07 25.27 12.89
CA LEU A 299 1.36 24.45 13.87
C LEU A 299 2.13 23.14 14.09
N ALA A 300 2.32 22.79 15.36
CA ALA A 300 2.69 21.44 15.76
C ALA A 300 1.51 20.80 16.50
N VAL A 301 1.05 19.64 16.03
CA VAL A 301 -0.10 18.92 16.57
C VAL A 301 0.20 17.44 16.62
N GLY A 302 -0.20 16.76 17.68
CA GLY A 302 0.02 15.32 17.80
C GLY A 302 -0.16 14.82 19.24
N ASN A 303 0.04 13.53 19.41
CA ASN A 303 0.12 12.86 20.70
C ASN A 303 1.50 12.21 20.82
N VAL A 304 2.45 12.95 21.36
CA VAL A 304 3.82 12.44 21.51
C VAL A 304 3.87 11.33 22.58
N PRO A 305 4.77 10.34 22.43
CA PRO A 305 4.96 9.31 23.44
C PRO A 305 5.27 9.94 24.80
N PHE A 306 4.65 9.39 25.83
CA PHE A 306 4.89 9.81 27.23
C PHE A 306 5.25 8.59 28.07
N GLY A 307 6.01 8.82 29.15
CA GLY A 307 6.46 7.74 30.04
C GLY A 307 7.63 8.15 30.90
N GLN A 308 8.08 7.23 31.76
CA GLN A 308 9.23 7.44 32.65
C GLN A 308 10.54 7.01 31.97
N TYR A 309 10.86 7.58 30.84
CA TYR A 309 12.15 7.37 30.14
C TYR A 309 12.73 8.69 29.68
N GLN A 310 14.04 8.73 29.54
CA GLN A 310 14.75 9.91 29.07
C GLN A 310 14.95 9.83 27.55
N VAL A 311 14.64 10.90 26.87
CA VAL A 311 15.08 11.11 25.48
C VAL A 311 16.51 11.64 25.52
N ARG A 312 17.41 10.97 24.79
CA ARG A 312 18.79 11.44 24.64
C ARG A 312 18.90 12.32 23.41
N ASP A 313 19.11 13.61 23.64
CA ASP A 313 19.49 14.57 22.61
C ASP A 313 20.77 15.27 23.06
N LYS A 314 21.83 15.19 22.27
CA LYS A 314 23.14 15.76 22.58
C LYS A 314 23.09 17.27 22.93
N ALA A 315 22.14 18.02 22.40
CA ALA A 315 21.92 19.42 22.68
C ALA A 315 21.39 19.67 24.11
N TYR A 316 20.60 18.71 24.63
CA TYR A 316 19.85 18.84 25.88
C TYR A 316 20.25 17.84 26.97
N ASP A 317 21.11 16.86 26.69
CA ASP A 317 21.52 15.79 27.64
C ASP A 317 22.03 16.38 28.97
N LYS A 318 22.69 17.54 28.91
CA LYS A 318 23.20 18.23 30.11
C LYS A 318 22.10 18.77 31.03
N LEU A 319 20.91 18.99 30.52
CA LEU A 319 19.77 19.53 31.26
C LEU A 319 18.92 18.45 31.93
N ASN A 320 19.18 17.17 31.59
CA ASN A 320 18.54 16.01 32.19
C ASN A 320 17.00 16.09 32.22
N PHE A 321 16.41 16.60 31.13
CA PHE A 321 14.94 16.64 30.98
C PHE A 321 14.36 15.24 30.91
N SER A 322 13.31 15.00 31.68
CA SER A 322 12.43 13.85 31.48
C SER A 322 11.45 14.15 30.36
N ILE A 323 10.86 13.10 29.78
CA ILE A 323 9.88 13.19 28.68
C ILE A 323 8.51 13.75 29.13
N HIS A 324 8.39 14.24 30.32
CA HIS A 324 7.13 14.83 30.85
C HIS A 324 6.93 16.25 30.39
#